data_bf8993408b19e74fd3854304b3ba9187
#
_entry.id   bf8993408b19e74fd3854304b3ba9187
#
_cell.length_a   1.000
_cell.length_b   1.000
_cell.length_c   1.000
_cell.angle_alpha   90.00
_cell.angle_beta   90.00
_cell.angle_gamma   90.00
#
_symmetry.space_group_name_H-M   'P 1'
#
loop_
_entity.id
_entity.type
_entity.pdbx_description
1 polymer ?
#
loop_
_entity_poly.entity_id
_entity_poly.type
_entity_poly.pdbx_seq_one_letter_code
_entity_poly.pdbx_strand_id
1 'polypeptide(L)'
;MNDTQKSESATVETRQEETRKFSNILRESGWYVLWRSGDWYVIDYFSPTYTTNIGYFPREAAAIAVFEQVKEQIPAEAQRIALNHALEHFPEIFRTHIPCEMDF
;
A
#
# COMPACT_ATOMS: atom_id res chain seq x y z
N MET A 1 -7.32 -5.68 -33.52
CA MET A 1 -7.64 -5.01 -32.45
C MET A 1 -6.87 -5.46 -31.30
N ASN A 2 -6.83 -6.60 -31.19
CA ASN A 2 -6.34 -7.09 -30.02
C ASN A 2 -4.90 -7.15 -29.87
N ASP A 3 -4.16 -7.29 -30.96
CA ASP A 3 -2.74 -7.43 -30.83
C ASP A 3 -2.09 -6.19 -30.33
N THR A 4 -2.49 -5.07 -30.88
CA THR A 4 -1.93 -3.84 -30.44
C THR A 4 -2.29 -3.58 -28.99
N GLN A 5 -3.51 -3.86 -28.68
CA GLN A 5 -3.92 -3.69 -27.35
C GLN A 5 -3.20 -4.59 -26.41
N LYS A 6 -2.94 -5.81 -26.84
CA LYS A 6 -2.20 -6.71 -26.02
C LYS A 6 -0.83 -6.22 -25.74
N SER A 7 -0.17 -5.73 -26.73
CA SER A 7 1.15 -5.21 -26.55
C SER A 7 1.20 -4.09 -25.60
N GLU A 8 0.28 -3.18 -25.78
CA GLU A 8 0.21 -2.06 -24.95
C GLU A 8 -0.25 -2.41 -23.60
N SER A 9 -1.17 -3.30 -23.53
CA SER A 9 -1.74 -3.64 -22.28
C SER A 9 -0.95 -4.66 -21.53
N ALA A 10 0.14 -5.14 -22.04
CA ALA A 10 0.91 -6.09 -21.29
C ALA A 10 1.30 -5.51 -19.95
N THR A 11 1.79 -4.28 -19.94
CA THR A 11 2.15 -3.64 -18.71
C THR A 11 0.92 -3.39 -17.85
N VAL A 12 -0.13 -2.93 -18.50
CA VAL A 12 -1.35 -2.64 -17.79
C VAL A 12 -1.95 -3.90 -17.23
N GLU A 13 -1.94 -4.94 -18.02
CA GLU A 13 -2.48 -6.20 -17.58
C GLU A 13 -1.72 -6.78 -16.42
N THR A 14 -0.42 -6.67 -16.46
CA THR A 14 0.39 -7.16 -15.38
C THR A 14 0.03 -6.44 -14.10
N ARG A 15 -0.10 -5.12 -14.19
CA ARG A 15 -0.46 -4.36 -13.04
C ARG A 15 -1.86 -4.72 -12.55
N GLN A 16 -2.78 -4.89 -13.47
CA GLN A 16 -4.13 -5.25 -13.10
C GLN A 16 -4.21 -6.62 -12.48
N GLU A 17 -3.46 -7.55 -13.00
CA GLU A 17 -3.43 -8.87 -12.43
C GLU A 17 -2.85 -8.86 -11.06
N GLU A 18 -1.81 -8.06 -10.86
CA GLU A 18 -1.23 -7.97 -9.56
C GLU A 18 -2.18 -7.34 -8.57
N THR A 19 -2.88 -6.29 -8.99
CA THR A 19 -3.80 -5.63 -8.08
C THR A 19 -5.03 -6.48 -7.82
N ARG A 20 -5.34 -7.42 -8.70
CA ARG A 20 -6.48 -8.30 -8.45
C ARG A 20 -6.26 -9.19 -7.27
N LYS A 21 -5.03 -9.34 -6.83
CA LYS A 21 -4.77 -10.09 -5.63
C LYS A 21 -5.33 -9.36 -4.43
N PHE A 22 -5.51 -8.06 -4.55
CA PHE A 22 -6.07 -7.30 -3.46
C PHE A 22 -7.58 -7.28 -3.60
N SER A 23 -8.27 -7.62 -2.53
CA SER A 23 -9.71 -7.49 -2.50
C SER A 23 -10.02 -6.12 -1.96
N ASN A 24 -11.12 -5.57 -2.37
CA ASN A 24 -11.62 -4.34 -1.77
C ASN A 24 -10.63 -3.19 -1.86
N ILE A 25 -10.24 -2.89 -3.10
CA ILE A 25 -9.37 -1.75 -3.33
C ILE A 25 -10.19 -0.48 -3.10
N LEU A 26 -9.67 0.41 -2.28
CA LEU A 26 -10.34 1.66 -1.95
C LEU A 26 -9.81 2.83 -2.75
N ARG A 27 -8.52 2.86 -2.98
CA ARG A 27 -7.87 3.94 -3.72
C ARG A 27 -6.71 3.41 -4.50
N GLU A 28 -6.43 4.05 -5.62
CA GLU A 28 -5.30 3.69 -6.44
C GLU A 28 -4.75 4.96 -7.04
N SER A 29 -3.44 5.12 -7.04
CA SER A 29 -2.82 6.28 -7.65
C SER A 29 -1.41 5.89 -8.05
N GLY A 30 -1.11 5.95 -9.35
CA GLY A 30 0.18 5.50 -9.83
C GLY A 30 0.38 4.05 -9.47
N TRP A 31 1.46 3.80 -8.76
CA TRP A 31 1.73 2.43 -8.31
C TRP A 31 1.30 2.21 -6.87
N TYR A 32 0.63 3.17 -6.25
CA TYR A 32 0.16 3.02 -4.88
C TYR A 32 -1.26 2.49 -4.84
N VAL A 33 -1.51 1.57 -3.94
CA VAL A 33 -2.82 0.95 -3.78
C VAL A 33 -3.18 0.97 -2.31
N LEU A 34 -4.38 1.43 -2.02
CA LEU A 34 -4.95 1.34 -0.68
C LEU A 34 -6.07 0.32 -0.74
N TRP A 35 -5.97 -0.73 0.05
CA TRP A 35 -6.94 -1.80 0.00
C TRP A 35 -7.25 -2.31 1.40
N ARG A 36 -8.34 -3.02 1.51
CA ARG A 36 -8.76 -3.54 2.80
C ARG A 36 -8.45 -5.02 2.90
N SER A 37 -7.77 -5.38 3.98
CA SER A 37 -7.40 -6.76 4.24
C SER A 37 -7.94 -7.12 5.61
N GLY A 38 -9.10 -7.76 5.65
CA GLY A 38 -9.74 -8.08 6.92
C GLY A 38 -10.09 -6.81 7.66
N ASP A 39 -9.52 -6.65 8.83
CA ASP A 39 -9.77 -5.48 9.65
C ASP A 39 -8.76 -4.39 9.44
N TRP A 40 -7.90 -4.54 8.47
CA TRP A 40 -6.81 -3.60 8.24
C TRP A 40 -6.98 -2.89 6.92
N TYR A 41 -6.46 -1.67 6.87
CA TYR A 41 -6.41 -0.88 5.64
C TYR A 41 -4.95 -0.74 5.28
N VAL A 42 -4.57 -1.28 4.13
CA VAL A 42 -3.18 -1.48 3.77
C VAL A 42 -2.81 -0.62 2.58
N ILE A 43 -1.65 0.02 2.65
CA ILE A 43 -1.13 0.78 1.53
C ILE A 43 0.11 0.04 1.03
N ASP A 44 0.10 -0.31 -0.25
CA ASP A 44 1.23 -0.98 -0.88
C ASP A 44 1.69 -0.20 -2.09
N TYR A 45 2.98 -0.28 -2.35
CA TYR A 45 3.56 0.24 -3.58
C TYR A 45 3.85 -0.97 -4.46
N PHE A 46 3.38 -0.91 -5.68
CA PHE A 46 3.32 -2.10 -6.49
C PHE A 46 3.64 -1.77 -7.93
N SER A 47 4.91 -1.63 -8.25
CA SER A 47 5.34 -1.33 -9.60
C SER A 47 5.86 -2.61 -10.26
N PRO A 48 6.05 -2.58 -11.57
CA PRO A 48 6.54 -3.79 -12.25
C PRO A 48 7.89 -4.26 -11.77
N THR A 49 8.71 -3.36 -11.26
CA THR A 49 10.06 -3.74 -10.87
C THR A 49 10.27 -3.75 -9.36
N TYR A 50 9.30 -3.28 -8.59
CA TYR A 50 9.54 -3.16 -7.17
C TYR A 50 8.21 -3.14 -6.42
N THR A 51 8.11 -3.94 -5.40
CA THR A 51 6.90 -4.04 -4.59
C THR A 51 7.29 -3.96 -3.13
N THR A 52 6.60 -3.12 -2.39
CA THR A 52 6.85 -3.05 -0.96
C THR A 52 5.61 -2.55 -0.25
N ASN A 53 5.47 -2.96 0.99
CA ASN A 53 4.38 -2.46 1.82
C ASN A 53 4.76 -1.09 2.35
N ILE A 54 3.82 -0.16 2.30
CA ILE A 54 4.03 1.18 2.81
C ILE A 54 3.57 1.27 4.26
N GLY A 55 2.41 0.70 4.56
CA GLY A 55 1.92 0.73 5.92
C GLY A 55 0.56 0.11 6.01
N TYR A 56 0.07 -0.08 7.23
CA TYR A 56 -1.27 -0.59 7.42
C TYR A 56 -1.87 0.08 8.65
N PHE A 57 -3.18 0.27 8.62
CA PHE A 57 -3.88 1.09 9.59
C PHE A 57 -5.18 0.43 10.01
N PRO A 58 -5.61 0.65 11.24
CA PRO A 58 -6.84 0.03 11.72
C PRO A 58 -8.09 0.80 11.33
N ARG A 59 -7.94 2.02 10.77
CA ARG A 59 -9.08 2.83 10.43
C ARG A 59 -8.99 3.34 9.01
N GLU A 60 -10.12 3.32 8.34
CA GLU A 60 -10.16 3.72 6.96
C GLU A 60 -9.78 5.19 6.80
N ALA A 61 -10.31 6.05 7.66
CA ALA A 61 -10.05 7.48 7.53
C ALA A 61 -8.55 7.77 7.66
N ALA A 62 -7.89 7.10 8.60
CA ALA A 62 -6.46 7.29 8.78
C ALA A 62 -5.70 6.82 7.56
N ALA A 63 -6.07 5.67 7.04
CA ALA A 63 -5.39 5.12 5.87
C ALA A 63 -5.55 6.03 4.67
N ILE A 64 -6.74 6.57 4.46
CA ILE A 64 -6.98 7.47 3.36
C ILE A 64 -6.15 8.73 3.51
N ALA A 65 -6.09 9.28 4.72
CA ALA A 65 -5.32 10.49 4.95
C ALA A 65 -3.85 10.27 4.64
N VAL A 66 -3.30 9.13 5.07
CA VAL A 66 -1.91 8.81 4.79
C VAL A 66 -1.73 8.56 3.31
N PHE A 67 -2.65 7.85 2.68
CA PHE A 67 -2.56 7.58 1.26
C PHE A 67 -2.43 8.88 0.47
N GLU A 68 -3.24 9.88 0.81
CA GLU A 68 -3.19 11.15 0.10
C GLU A 68 -1.85 11.84 0.28
N GLN A 69 -1.18 11.59 1.38
CA GLN A 69 0.13 12.18 1.60
C GLN A 69 1.24 11.44 0.88
N VAL A 70 1.13 10.12 0.78
CA VAL A 70 2.25 9.34 0.26
C VAL A 70 2.18 9.04 -1.21
N LYS A 71 1.02 9.22 -1.83
CA LYS A 71 0.84 8.77 -3.20
C LYS A 71 1.74 9.47 -4.20
N GLU A 72 2.33 10.59 -3.81
CA GLU A 72 3.24 11.29 -4.70
C GLU A 72 4.68 11.23 -4.23
N GLN A 73 4.96 10.38 -3.26
CA GLN A 73 6.30 10.27 -2.72
C GLN A 73 6.97 9.01 -3.24
N ILE A 74 8.29 8.96 -3.10
CA ILE A 74 8.97 7.71 -3.40
C ILE A 74 8.69 6.75 -2.24
N PRO A 75 8.82 5.44 -2.48
CA PRO A 75 8.42 4.47 -1.46
C PRO A 75 9.11 4.64 -0.11
N ALA A 76 10.40 4.97 -0.12
CA ALA A 76 11.10 5.12 1.15
C ALA A 76 10.51 6.25 1.97
N GLU A 77 10.20 7.36 1.31
CA GLU A 77 9.61 8.49 2.01
C GLU A 77 8.18 8.18 2.41
N ALA A 78 7.45 7.48 1.55
CA ALA A 78 6.11 7.08 1.86
C ALA A 78 6.07 6.21 3.11
N GLN A 79 7.02 5.29 3.22
CA GLN A 79 7.09 4.42 4.38
C GLN A 79 7.40 5.22 5.64
N ARG A 80 8.26 6.21 5.52
CA ARG A 80 8.60 7.04 6.66
C ARG A 80 7.38 7.81 7.14
N ILE A 81 6.63 8.38 6.22
CA ILE A 81 5.44 9.13 6.56
C ILE A 81 4.42 8.21 7.22
N ALA A 82 4.21 7.04 6.64
CA ALA A 82 3.23 6.10 7.18
C ALA A 82 3.64 5.63 8.57
N LEU A 83 4.92 5.35 8.76
CA LEU A 83 5.40 4.90 10.05
C LEU A 83 5.24 5.98 11.10
N ASN A 84 5.59 7.21 10.77
CA ASN A 84 5.46 8.29 11.72
C ASN A 84 4.01 8.51 12.13
N HIS A 85 3.12 8.42 11.15
CA HIS A 85 1.70 8.57 11.44
C HIS A 85 1.23 7.46 12.39
N ALA A 86 1.65 6.23 12.11
CA ALA A 86 1.22 5.11 12.91
C ALA A 86 1.77 5.19 14.32
N LEU A 87 3.02 5.58 14.45
CA LEU A 87 3.61 5.72 15.77
C LEU A 87 2.91 6.80 16.59
N GLU A 88 2.48 7.83 15.91
CA GLU A 88 1.82 8.93 16.59
C GLU A 88 0.41 8.59 17.00
N HIS A 89 -0.31 7.91 16.14
CA HIS A 89 -1.74 7.68 16.35
C HIS A 89 -2.07 6.27 16.83
N PHE A 90 -1.22 5.30 16.56
CA PHE A 90 -1.50 3.92 16.92
C PHE A 90 -0.28 3.23 17.51
N PRO A 91 0.33 3.80 18.54
CA PRO A 91 1.58 3.23 19.04
C PRO A 91 1.43 1.83 19.60
N GLU A 92 0.26 1.51 20.08
CA GLU A 92 0.06 0.19 20.66
C GLU A 92 0.09 -0.90 19.64
N ILE A 93 -0.35 -0.58 18.43
CA ILE A 93 -0.34 -1.55 17.36
C ILE A 93 1.09 -1.92 17.01
N PHE A 94 1.97 -0.94 17.01
CA PHE A 94 3.36 -1.22 16.71
C PHE A 94 3.99 -2.08 17.78
N ARG A 95 3.65 -1.84 19.01
CA ARG A 95 4.15 -2.68 20.07
C ARG A 95 3.72 -4.11 19.89
N THR A 96 2.51 -4.28 19.36
CA THR A 96 1.99 -5.61 19.17
C THR A 96 2.59 -6.29 17.95
N HIS A 97 2.83 -5.51 16.93
CA HIS A 97 3.21 -6.09 15.65
C HIS A 97 4.70 -6.27 15.45
N ILE A 98 5.51 -5.71 16.32
CA ILE A 98 6.92 -5.93 16.20
C ILE A 98 7.50 -6.52 17.46
N PRO A 99 6.84 -7.40 18.10
CA PRO A 99 7.35 -7.91 19.35
C PRO A 99 8.55 -8.79 19.16
N CYS A 100 8.56 -9.51 18.08
CA CYS A 100 9.65 -10.43 17.87
C CYS A 100 10.95 -9.76 17.76
N GLU A 101 10.94 -8.66 17.06
CA GLU A 101 12.16 -7.96 16.87
C GLU A 101 12.59 -7.25 18.10
N MET A 102 11.63 -6.90 18.91
CA MET A 102 11.95 -6.19 20.10
C MET A 102 12.40 -7.09 21.19
N ASP A 103 12.26 -8.36 20.97
CA ASP A 103 12.60 -9.30 22.00
C ASP A 103 14.06 -9.53 22.17
N PHE A 104 14.85 -9.00 21.34
CA PHE A 104 16.25 -9.25 21.54
C PHE A 104 16.86 -8.33 22.55
#